data_12c3df058217e0cae9b6621e4a77f5e9
#
_entry.id   12c3df058217e0cae9b6621e4a77f5e9
#
_cell.length_a   1.000
_cell.length_b   1.000
_cell.length_c   1.000
_cell.angle_alpha   90.00
_cell.angle_beta   90.00
_cell.angle_gamma   90.00
#
_symmetry.space_group_name_H-M   'P 1'
#
loop_
_entity.id
_entity.type
_entity.pdbx_description
1 polymer ?
#
loop_
_entity_poly.entity_id
_entity_poly.type
_entity_poly.pdbx_seq_one_letter_code
_entity_poly.pdbx_strand_id
1 'polypeptide(L)'
;MRRRLLALALLVLLTASAGCMGIFGPGEVDQQRLNEDASYDWNTSANATIDVRSGEYQSVYVVSNQSEIEFYERDGFGTERPLEISALKFQYENGTVVNASTLDVSQTRNRLIVGLPAADGKVAFTGAAQGKSFATPTFVTGTYEVILPPGMRVDYVPLAQVQPGGYETRLEDNRVHITWDDVQSRAIVLRWYLDRDLTIFATAAAGLAIAGVVGAFYYLRQIRVLRERREDLGLSVDMDDDRRRPPPGMR
;
A
#
# COMPACT_ATOMS: atom_id res chain seq x y z
N MET A 1 61.61 0.48 11.12
CA MET A 1 60.80 1.47 10.40
C MET A 1 59.42 0.95 9.99
N ARG A 2 59.25 -0.23 9.45
CA ARG A 2 57.96 -0.79 9.01
C ARG A 2 56.88 -0.88 10.09
N ARG A 3 57.22 -1.27 11.31
CA ARG A 3 56.24 -1.35 12.46
C ARG A 3 55.69 0.00 12.89
N ARG A 4 56.48 1.07 12.81
CA ARG A 4 56.03 2.44 13.14
C ARG A 4 55.09 3.00 12.04
N LEU A 5 55.37 2.67 10.79
CA LEU A 5 54.48 3.05 9.66
C LEU A 5 53.12 2.32 9.71
N LEU A 6 53.13 1.03 10.09
CA LEU A 6 51.90 0.25 10.28
C LEU A 6 51.06 0.78 11.45
N ALA A 7 51.72 1.17 12.56
CA ALA A 7 51.02 1.77 13.72
C ALA A 7 50.40 3.14 13.39
N LEU A 8 51.12 3.97 12.59
CA LEU A 8 50.58 5.24 12.11
C LEU A 8 49.44 5.05 11.12
N ALA A 9 49.54 4.09 10.20
CA ALA A 9 48.46 3.77 9.26
C ALA A 9 47.20 3.26 9.97
N LEU A 10 47.38 2.42 11.02
CA LEU A 10 46.28 1.93 11.84
C LEU A 10 45.60 3.06 12.65
N LEU A 11 46.40 4.00 13.17
CA LEU A 11 45.90 5.18 13.92
C LEU A 11 45.10 6.12 12.99
N VAL A 12 45.59 6.35 11.76
CA VAL A 12 44.88 7.13 10.73
C VAL A 12 43.56 6.46 10.32
N LEU A 13 43.59 5.12 10.17
CA LEU A 13 42.36 4.37 9.85
C LEU A 13 41.31 4.44 10.97
N LEU A 14 41.78 4.36 12.24
CA LEU A 14 40.91 4.49 13.42
C LEU A 14 40.34 5.91 13.56
N THR A 15 41.10 6.95 13.26
CA THR A 15 40.61 8.33 13.32
C THR A 15 39.68 8.66 12.14
N ALA A 16 39.88 8.06 10.95
CA ALA A 16 38.98 8.19 9.82
C ALA A 16 37.61 7.50 10.08
N SER A 17 37.58 6.42 10.87
CA SER A 17 36.32 5.75 11.23
C SER A 17 35.55 6.46 12.35
N ALA A 18 36.18 7.34 13.13
CA ALA A 18 35.53 8.13 14.17
C ALA A 18 34.70 9.31 13.62
N GLY A 19 34.84 9.65 12.33
CA GLY A 19 34.09 10.71 11.67
C GLY A 19 32.69 10.35 11.19
N CYS A 20 32.25 9.09 11.29
CA CYS A 20 30.91 8.64 10.82
C CYS A 20 29.90 8.46 11.95
N MET A 21 29.95 9.23 13.02
CA MET A 21 28.92 9.20 14.07
C MET A 21 27.58 9.80 13.65
N GLY A 22 27.49 10.44 12.47
CA GLY A 22 26.24 10.96 11.92
C GLY A 22 25.29 9.91 11.32
N ILE A 23 25.73 8.63 11.15
CA ILE A 23 24.93 7.59 10.51
C ILE A 23 23.93 6.92 11.48
N PHE A 24 24.10 7.11 12.79
CA PHE A 24 23.27 6.48 13.83
C PHE A 24 22.49 7.48 14.71
N GLY A 25 22.59 8.78 14.44
CA GLY A 25 21.80 9.81 15.14
C GLY A 25 20.36 9.89 14.58
N PRO A 26 19.43 10.51 15.33
CA PRO A 26 18.18 10.97 14.73
C PRO A 26 18.54 11.88 13.54
N GLY A 27 17.94 11.63 12.36
CA GLY A 27 18.16 12.46 11.17
C GLY A 27 17.81 13.92 11.49
N GLU A 28 18.56 14.87 10.87
CA GLU A 28 18.15 16.28 10.94
C GLU A 28 16.84 16.46 10.18
N VAL A 29 15.94 17.25 10.76
CA VAL A 29 14.69 17.63 10.13
C VAL A 29 15.00 18.53 8.93
N ASP A 30 14.57 18.13 7.74
CA ASP A 30 14.73 18.93 6.52
C ASP A 30 13.75 20.12 6.55
N GLN A 31 14.18 21.23 7.13
CA GLN A 31 13.41 22.44 7.26
C GLN A 31 13.03 23.05 5.91
N GLN A 32 13.83 22.87 4.85
CA GLN A 32 13.52 23.36 3.53
C GLN A 32 12.31 22.63 2.96
N ARG A 33 12.29 21.30 3.07
CA ARG A 33 11.19 20.47 2.63
C ARG A 33 9.90 20.70 3.41
N LEU A 34 10.00 20.89 4.73
CA LEU A 34 8.83 21.20 5.55
C LEU A 34 8.20 22.55 5.22
N ASN A 35 8.98 23.52 4.74
CA ASN A 35 8.50 24.86 4.36
C ASN A 35 8.20 24.99 2.86
N GLU A 36 8.16 23.91 2.10
CA GLU A 36 7.67 23.92 0.71
C GLU A 36 6.25 24.49 0.68
N ASP A 37 5.89 25.12 -0.45
CA ASP A 37 4.55 25.67 -0.59
C ASP A 37 3.57 24.63 -1.11
N ALA A 38 2.44 24.51 -0.40
CA ALA A 38 1.29 23.70 -0.83
C ALA A 38 -0.01 24.37 -0.40
N SER A 39 -1.07 24.10 -1.13
CA SER A 39 -2.42 24.53 -0.80
C SER A 39 -3.23 23.33 -0.33
N TYR A 40 -3.88 23.44 0.83
CA TYR A 40 -4.71 22.42 1.42
C TYR A 40 -6.17 22.85 1.44
N ASP A 41 -7.08 21.88 1.24
CA ASP A 41 -8.49 22.11 1.53
C ASP A 41 -8.72 21.94 3.03
N TRP A 42 -8.91 23.06 3.70
CA TRP A 42 -9.17 23.10 5.14
C TRP A 42 -10.63 22.86 5.50
N ASN A 43 -11.53 22.84 4.52
CA ASN A 43 -12.95 22.61 4.74
C ASN A 43 -13.27 21.11 4.75
N THR A 44 -12.69 20.39 5.70
CA THR A 44 -12.87 18.94 5.88
C THR A 44 -13.97 18.64 6.88
N SER A 45 -14.81 17.64 6.57
CA SER A 45 -15.89 17.16 7.45
C SER A 45 -15.43 16.03 8.38
N ALA A 46 -14.35 15.34 8.04
CA ALA A 46 -13.77 14.25 8.82
C ALA A 46 -12.66 14.75 9.75
N ASN A 47 -12.37 13.98 10.81
CA ASN A 47 -11.23 14.25 11.70
C ASN A 47 -9.88 14.05 10.97
N ALA A 48 -9.85 13.17 9.99
CA ALA A 48 -8.71 13.01 9.09
C ALA A 48 -9.20 12.90 7.64
N THR A 49 -8.70 13.77 6.77
CA THR A 49 -8.95 13.72 5.33
C THR A 49 -7.63 13.53 4.60
N ILE A 50 -7.57 12.51 3.75
CA ILE A 50 -6.37 12.13 3.01
C ILE A 50 -6.71 12.13 1.51
N ASP A 51 -6.20 13.09 0.78
CA ASP A 51 -6.36 13.21 -0.67
C ASP A 51 -5.17 12.57 -1.39
N VAL A 52 -5.37 11.35 -1.87
CA VAL A 52 -4.34 10.61 -2.62
C VAL A 52 -4.33 11.07 -4.08
N ARG A 53 -3.17 11.45 -4.57
CA ARG A 53 -2.91 11.92 -5.92
C ARG A 53 -1.86 11.05 -6.61
N SER A 54 -1.49 11.39 -7.83
CA SER A 54 -0.41 10.70 -8.54
C SER A 54 0.94 11.15 -8.00
N GLY A 55 1.63 10.25 -7.28
CA GLY A 55 2.96 10.50 -6.73
C GLY A 55 3.00 11.07 -5.32
N GLU A 56 1.91 11.63 -4.83
CA GLU A 56 1.81 12.25 -3.50
C GLU A 56 0.44 12.07 -2.87
N TYR A 57 0.33 12.37 -1.59
CA TYR A 57 -0.96 12.56 -0.92
C TYR A 57 -0.91 13.80 -0.04
N GLN A 58 -2.04 14.46 0.10
CA GLN A 58 -2.23 15.56 1.04
C GLN A 58 -3.11 15.10 2.19
N SER A 59 -2.71 15.41 3.41
CA SER A 59 -3.46 15.04 4.60
C SER A 59 -3.81 16.27 5.42
N VAL A 60 -5.03 16.27 5.96
CA VAL A 60 -5.49 17.27 6.93
C VAL A 60 -6.03 16.50 8.14
N TYR A 61 -5.49 16.77 9.31
CA TYR A 61 -5.88 16.15 10.58
C TYR A 61 -6.44 17.22 11.52
N VAL A 62 -7.62 16.99 12.06
CA VAL A 62 -8.17 17.81 13.13
C VAL A 62 -7.55 17.35 14.44
N VAL A 63 -6.93 18.27 15.16
CA VAL A 63 -6.34 18.05 16.49
C VAL A 63 -7.17 18.74 17.53
N SER A 64 -7.42 18.07 18.64
CA SER A 64 -8.20 18.61 19.76
C SER A 64 -7.58 18.19 21.08
N ASN A 65 -7.35 19.17 21.94
CA ASN A 65 -6.76 19.01 23.27
C ASN A 65 -5.40 18.29 23.24
N GLN A 66 -4.55 18.59 22.22
CA GLN A 66 -3.23 18.03 22.04
C GLN A 66 -2.18 19.14 21.99
N SER A 67 -1.00 18.89 22.56
CA SER A 67 0.14 19.79 22.47
C SER A 67 1.14 19.40 21.40
N GLU A 68 1.09 18.15 20.94
CA GLU A 68 1.98 17.60 19.90
C GLU A 68 1.26 16.50 19.13
N ILE A 69 1.74 16.22 17.93
CA ILE A 69 1.34 15.08 17.09
C ILE A 69 2.57 14.37 16.57
N GLU A 70 2.55 13.05 16.58
CA GLU A 70 3.67 12.21 16.13
C GLU A 70 3.34 11.54 14.80
N PHE A 71 4.20 11.73 13.80
CA PHE A 71 4.07 11.11 12.50
C PHE A 71 5.13 10.03 12.29
N TYR A 72 4.69 8.87 11.86
CA TYR A 72 5.56 7.74 11.57
C TYR A 72 4.97 6.88 10.44
N GLU A 73 5.81 6.11 9.80
CA GLU A 73 5.43 5.04 8.88
C GLU A 73 5.96 3.71 9.39
N ARG A 74 5.41 2.60 8.89
CA ARG A 74 5.90 1.26 9.18
C ARG A 74 6.47 0.65 7.92
N ASP A 75 7.70 0.17 8.02
CA ASP A 75 8.32 -0.60 6.95
C ASP A 75 7.69 -2.00 6.82
N GLY A 76 8.11 -2.75 5.78
CA GLY A 76 7.60 -4.10 5.52
C GLY A 76 7.83 -5.12 6.65
N PHE A 77 8.67 -4.80 7.63
CA PHE A 77 8.96 -5.59 8.82
C PHE A 77 8.19 -5.09 10.06
N GLY A 78 7.41 -4.02 9.92
CA GLY A 78 6.66 -3.40 11.01
C GLY A 78 7.47 -2.44 11.88
N THR A 79 8.71 -2.10 11.51
CA THR A 79 9.54 -1.14 12.23
C THR A 79 9.03 0.26 11.95
N GLU A 80 8.88 1.05 13.00
CA GLU A 80 8.47 2.46 12.89
C GLU A 80 9.67 3.32 12.46
N ARG A 81 9.44 4.21 11.50
CA ARG A 81 10.37 5.22 11.01
C ARG A 81 9.67 6.57 10.97
N PRO A 82 10.39 7.68 11.07
CA PRO A 82 9.82 9.00 10.89
C PRO A 82 9.16 9.08 9.51
N LEU A 83 7.92 9.56 9.46
CA LEU A 83 7.24 9.81 8.20
C LEU A 83 7.91 10.98 7.48
N GLU A 84 8.30 10.78 6.24
CA GLU A 84 8.84 11.84 5.39
C GLU A 84 7.71 12.70 4.84
N ILE A 85 7.61 13.93 5.35
CA ILE A 85 6.58 14.89 4.94
C ILE A 85 7.20 16.16 4.37
N SER A 86 6.42 16.90 3.62
CA SER A 86 6.74 18.24 3.09
C SER A 86 5.57 19.19 3.31
N ALA A 87 5.83 20.48 3.13
CA ALA A 87 4.84 21.56 3.16
C ALA A 87 3.94 21.53 4.41
N LEU A 88 4.53 21.30 5.59
CA LEU A 88 3.80 21.22 6.85
C LEU A 88 3.18 22.57 7.22
N LYS A 89 1.88 22.57 7.50
CA LYS A 89 1.13 23.78 7.90
C LYS A 89 0.20 23.46 9.08
N PHE A 90 -0.07 24.48 9.88
CA PHE A 90 -1.07 24.43 10.93
C PHE A 90 -2.10 25.53 10.72
N GLN A 91 -3.38 25.20 10.85
CA GLN A 91 -4.47 26.16 10.84
C GLN A 91 -5.08 26.25 12.23
N TYR A 92 -5.11 27.43 12.79
CA TYR A 92 -5.84 27.76 14.02
C TYR A 92 -7.36 27.72 13.78
N GLU A 93 -8.15 27.62 14.84
CA GLU A 93 -9.62 27.69 14.77
C GLU A 93 -10.16 28.98 14.13
N ASN A 94 -9.44 30.10 14.26
CA ASN A 94 -9.80 31.36 13.63
C ASN A 94 -9.49 31.41 12.12
N GLY A 95 -9.02 30.31 11.52
CA GLY A 95 -8.67 30.20 10.11
C GLY A 95 -7.26 30.69 9.74
N THR A 96 -6.49 31.24 10.68
CA THR A 96 -5.09 31.67 10.43
C THR A 96 -4.23 30.44 10.15
N VAL A 97 -3.45 30.46 9.07
CA VAL A 97 -2.53 29.37 8.70
C VAL A 97 -1.09 29.81 8.93
N VAL A 98 -0.30 28.94 9.55
CA VAL A 98 1.13 29.13 9.78
C VAL A 98 1.93 27.97 9.17
N ASN A 99 3.18 28.26 8.77
CA ASN A 99 4.08 27.30 8.15
C ASN A 99 4.96 26.58 9.19
N ALA A 100 5.66 25.55 8.78
CA ALA A 100 6.56 24.75 9.61
C ALA A 100 7.62 25.58 10.33
N SER A 101 8.07 26.71 9.77
CA SER A 101 9.05 27.62 10.41
C SER A 101 8.59 28.20 11.75
N THR A 102 7.30 28.18 12.05
CA THR A 102 6.73 28.65 13.33
C THR A 102 6.37 27.50 14.27
N LEU A 103 6.55 26.26 13.84
CA LEU A 103 6.25 25.06 14.59
C LEU A 103 7.54 24.49 15.20
N ASP A 104 7.42 23.89 16.38
CA ASP A 104 8.51 23.14 16.98
C ASP A 104 8.51 21.73 16.40
N VAL A 105 9.42 21.47 15.43
CA VAL A 105 9.51 20.16 14.75
C VAL A 105 10.82 19.50 15.13
N SER A 106 10.71 18.32 15.71
CA SER A 106 11.85 17.48 16.07
C SER A 106 11.70 16.08 15.50
N GLN A 107 12.82 15.39 15.31
CA GLN A 107 12.83 14.03 14.81
C GLN A 107 13.59 13.11 15.75
N THR A 108 12.95 12.00 16.06
CA THR A 108 13.59 10.87 16.74
C THR A 108 13.99 9.81 15.74
N ARG A 109 14.58 8.71 16.18
CA ARG A 109 14.89 7.56 15.30
C ARG A 109 13.65 6.99 14.60
N ASN A 110 12.49 7.08 15.23
CA ASN A 110 11.29 6.35 14.82
C ASN A 110 10.12 7.29 14.46
N ARG A 111 10.16 8.56 14.82
CA ARG A 111 9.02 9.48 14.72
C ARG A 111 9.44 10.90 14.40
N LEU A 112 8.62 11.59 13.65
CA LEU A 112 8.62 13.03 13.48
C LEU A 112 7.61 13.60 14.49
N ILE A 113 8.06 14.45 15.38
CA ILE A 113 7.24 15.07 16.44
C ILE A 113 7.00 16.52 16.05
N VAL A 114 5.75 16.91 15.97
CA VAL A 114 5.33 18.28 15.65
C VAL A 114 4.65 18.85 16.88
N GLY A 115 5.31 19.82 17.53
CA GLY A 115 4.73 20.63 18.59
C GLY A 115 3.69 21.58 18.03
N LEU A 116 2.48 21.54 18.60
CA LEU A 116 1.34 22.31 18.11
C LEU A 116 1.32 23.69 18.79
N PRO A 117 1.09 24.78 18.02
CA PRO A 117 1.08 26.13 18.58
C PRO A 117 -0.23 26.45 19.33
N ALA A 118 -1.24 25.58 19.19
CA ALA A 118 -2.50 25.61 19.92
C ALA A 118 -3.02 24.19 20.13
N ALA A 119 -3.79 23.98 21.20
CA ALA A 119 -4.33 22.65 21.54
C ALA A 119 -5.41 22.17 20.53
N ASP A 120 -6.07 23.10 19.88
CA ASP A 120 -7.14 22.86 18.91
C ASP A 120 -6.81 23.53 17.58
N GLY A 121 -7.07 22.82 16.47
CA GLY A 121 -6.78 23.30 15.13
C GLY A 121 -6.68 22.18 14.11
N LYS A 122 -6.00 22.45 13.00
CA LYS A 122 -5.79 21.45 11.93
C LYS A 122 -4.32 21.45 11.52
N VAL A 123 -3.76 20.25 11.38
CA VAL A 123 -2.41 20.02 10.84
C VAL A 123 -2.55 19.47 9.44
N ALA A 124 -1.81 20.02 8.48
CA ALA A 124 -1.77 19.52 7.11
C ALA A 124 -0.33 19.34 6.63
N PHE A 125 -0.11 18.31 5.84
CA PHE A 125 1.16 18.06 5.18
C PHE A 125 0.99 17.28 3.88
N THR A 126 2.03 17.23 3.07
CA THR A 126 2.14 16.41 1.87
C THR A 126 3.13 15.28 2.11
N GLY A 127 2.75 14.07 1.74
CA GLY A 127 3.59 12.88 1.78
C GLY A 127 3.70 12.21 0.43
N ALA A 128 4.64 11.28 0.26
CA ALA A 128 4.80 10.53 -0.97
C ALA A 128 3.79 9.38 -1.05
N ALA A 129 3.14 9.21 -2.20
CA ALA A 129 2.29 8.05 -2.50
C ALA A 129 2.74 7.42 -3.81
N GLN A 130 2.97 6.11 -3.82
CA GLN A 130 3.45 5.42 -5.00
C GLN A 130 2.60 4.19 -5.34
N GLY A 131 2.40 3.98 -6.63
CA GLY A 131 1.72 2.79 -7.15
C GLY A 131 0.21 2.81 -6.95
N LYS A 132 -0.36 1.62 -6.70
CA LYS A 132 -1.81 1.38 -6.54
C LYS A 132 -2.14 0.90 -5.12
N SER A 133 -1.33 1.29 -4.15
CA SER A 133 -1.53 0.98 -2.74
C SER A 133 -1.15 2.16 -1.87
N PHE A 134 -1.82 2.30 -0.75
CA PHE A 134 -1.56 3.32 0.25
C PHE A 134 -1.75 2.71 1.63
N ALA A 135 -0.83 3.02 2.53
CA ALA A 135 -0.95 2.62 3.92
C ALA A 135 -0.49 3.77 4.82
N THR A 136 -1.26 4.06 5.84
CA THR A 136 -0.92 5.09 6.83
C THR A 136 -1.36 4.64 8.21
N PRO A 137 -0.58 4.93 9.27
CA PRO A 137 -1.06 4.82 10.63
C PRO A 137 -2.23 5.78 10.87
N THR A 138 -3.04 5.49 11.87
CA THR A 138 -4.09 6.39 12.35
C THR A 138 -3.50 7.31 13.41
N PHE A 139 -3.34 8.59 13.08
CA PHE A 139 -2.72 9.59 13.96
C PHE A 139 -3.72 10.28 14.88
N VAL A 140 -4.99 10.32 14.48
CA VAL A 140 -6.10 10.88 15.27
C VAL A 140 -7.23 9.85 15.37
N THR A 141 -8.08 9.97 16.36
CA THR A 141 -9.28 9.14 16.52
C THR A 141 -10.48 9.81 15.85
N GLY A 142 -11.48 8.99 15.49
CA GLY A 142 -12.76 9.47 14.95
C GLY A 142 -12.93 9.17 13.45
N THR A 143 -13.57 10.09 12.75
CA THR A 143 -13.96 9.93 11.36
C THR A 143 -12.78 10.09 10.40
N TYR A 144 -12.73 9.23 9.39
CA TYR A 144 -11.70 9.29 8.34
C TYR A 144 -12.35 9.36 6.96
N GLU A 145 -11.73 10.13 6.09
CA GLU A 145 -12.05 10.16 4.66
C GLU A 145 -10.76 10.00 3.85
N VAL A 146 -10.75 9.04 2.93
CA VAL A 146 -9.66 8.88 1.96
C VAL A 146 -10.23 9.03 0.55
N ILE A 147 -9.65 9.97 -0.20
CA ILE A 147 -10.06 10.30 -1.56
C ILE A 147 -9.03 9.73 -2.52
N LEU A 148 -9.44 8.82 -3.41
CA LEU A 148 -8.55 8.18 -4.35
C LEU A 148 -8.29 9.03 -5.61
N PRO A 149 -7.19 8.77 -6.34
CA PRO A 149 -6.97 9.41 -7.64
C PRO A 149 -8.10 9.13 -8.64
N PRO A 150 -8.31 9.99 -9.64
CA PRO A 150 -9.36 9.80 -10.64
C PRO A 150 -9.26 8.47 -11.39
N GLY A 151 -10.42 7.82 -11.63
CA GLY A 151 -10.49 6.56 -12.36
C GLY A 151 -10.07 5.32 -11.57
N MET A 152 -9.75 5.46 -10.28
CA MET A 152 -9.46 4.35 -9.38
C MET A 152 -10.75 3.77 -8.81
N ARG A 153 -10.75 2.44 -8.53
CA ARG A 153 -11.89 1.70 -7.99
C ARG A 153 -11.42 0.72 -6.92
N VAL A 154 -12.35 0.41 -5.98
CA VAL A 154 -12.11 -0.53 -4.86
C VAL A 154 -13.20 -1.60 -4.74
N ASP A 155 -14.17 -1.63 -5.64
CA ASP A 155 -15.36 -2.47 -5.52
C ASP A 155 -15.11 -3.96 -5.77
N TYR A 156 -14.02 -4.33 -6.47
CA TYR A 156 -13.73 -5.71 -6.82
C TYR A 156 -12.62 -6.30 -5.95
N VAL A 157 -13.01 -7.09 -4.97
CA VAL A 157 -12.15 -7.64 -3.90
C VAL A 157 -10.87 -8.33 -4.37
N PRO A 158 -10.82 -9.15 -5.45
CA PRO A 158 -9.53 -9.73 -5.88
C PRO A 158 -8.49 -8.70 -6.33
N LEU A 159 -8.93 -7.53 -6.82
CA LEU A 159 -8.04 -6.47 -7.32
C LEU A 159 -7.87 -5.33 -6.33
N ALA A 160 -8.76 -5.20 -5.35
CA ALA A 160 -8.75 -4.15 -4.35
C ALA A 160 -8.77 -4.70 -2.93
N GLN A 161 -8.32 -3.88 -2.00
CA GLN A 161 -8.38 -4.14 -0.57
C GLN A 161 -8.59 -2.82 0.17
N VAL A 162 -9.51 -2.80 1.10
CA VAL A 162 -9.76 -1.67 1.99
C VAL A 162 -9.79 -2.19 3.42
N GLN A 163 -8.93 -1.66 4.27
CA GLN A 163 -8.87 -1.96 5.69
C GLN A 163 -8.72 -0.67 6.51
N PRO A 164 -9.42 -0.56 7.65
CA PRO A 164 -10.35 -1.51 8.25
C PRO A 164 -11.64 -1.64 7.45
N GLY A 165 -12.42 -2.69 7.76
CA GLY A 165 -13.80 -2.81 7.27
C GLY A 165 -14.74 -1.77 7.90
N GLY A 166 -16.04 -1.79 7.52
CA GLY A 166 -17.03 -0.84 8.03
C GLY A 166 -16.94 0.54 7.38
N TYR A 167 -16.39 0.61 6.17
CA TYR A 167 -16.33 1.82 5.38
C TYR A 167 -17.52 1.96 4.45
N GLU A 168 -17.80 3.19 4.06
CA GLU A 168 -18.72 3.53 2.97
C GLU A 168 -17.91 4.07 1.77
N THR A 169 -18.45 3.90 0.57
CA THR A 169 -17.84 4.45 -0.64
C THR A 169 -18.81 5.35 -1.38
N ARG A 170 -18.31 6.49 -1.84
CA ARG A 170 -19.05 7.43 -2.68
C ARG A 170 -18.19 7.79 -3.90
N LEU A 171 -18.79 7.85 -5.06
CA LEU A 171 -18.14 8.32 -6.28
C LEU A 171 -18.54 9.77 -6.54
N GLU A 172 -17.57 10.67 -6.53
CA GLU A 172 -17.73 12.09 -6.80
C GLU A 172 -16.62 12.55 -7.74
N ASP A 173 -16.93 13.29 -8.78
CA ASP A 173 -15.97 13.79 -9.79
C ASP A 173 -15.00 12.70 -10.31
N ASN A 174 -15.51 11.48 -10.55
CA ASN A 174 -14.73 10.30 -10.96
C ASN A 174 -13.65 9.87 -9.95
N ARG A 175 -13.75 10.30 -8.70
CA ARG A 175 -12.90 9.90 -7.58
C ARG A 175 -13.72 9.12 -6.56
N VAL A 176 -13.15 8.08 -6.00
CA VAL A 176 -13.78 7.31 -4.94
C VAL A 176 -13.41 7.94 -3.59
N HIS A 177 -14.41 8.32 -2.84
CA HIS A 177 -14.33 8.75 -1.45
C HIS A 177 -14.63 7.54 -0.58
N ILE A 178 -13.73 7.19 0.31
CA ILE A 178 -13.87 6.08 1.27
C ILE A 178 -13.95 6.71 2.65
N THR A 179 -15.07 6.51 3.33
CA THR A 179 -15.34 7.14 4.62
C THR A 179 -15.52 6.10 5.71
N TRP A 180 -15.06 6.41 6.90
CA TRP A 180 -15.29 5.66 8.15
C TRP A 180 -15.82 6.61 9.21
N ASP A 181 -16.87 6.21 9.90
CA ASP A 181 -17.45 6.99 11.01
C ASP A 181 -16.57 6.96 12.27
N ASP A 182 -15.87 5.84 12.48
CA ASP A 182 -14.94 5.69 13.61
C ASP A 182 -13.87 4.65 13.27
N VAL A 183 -12.61 5.07 13.24
CA VAL A 183 -11.46 4.20 12.97
C VAL A 183 -10.78 3.82 14.27
N GLN A 184 -10.95 2.56 14.66
CA GLN A 184 -10.34 1.96 15.85
C GLN A 184 -9.03 1.19 15.52
N SER A 185 -8.74 0.98 14.26
CA SER A 185 -7.54 0.28 13.81
C SER A 185 -6.30 1.17 13.92
N ARG A 186 -5.13 0.54 14.05
CA ARG A 186 -3.85 1.27 14.11
C ARG A 186 -3.34 1.76 12.77
N ALA A 187 -3.98 1.36 11.67
CA ALA A 187 -3.60 1.75 10.32
C ALA A 187 -4.77 1.59 9.36
N ILE A 188 -4.75 2.40 8.32
CA ILE A 188 -5.58 2.26 7.13
C ILE A 188 -4.68 1.70 6.03
N VAL A 189 -5.15 0.66 5.35
CA VAL A 189 -4.45 0.03 4.23
C VAL A 189 -5.39 -0.06 3.04
N LEU A 190 -4.99 0.51 1.94
CA LEU A 190 -5.76 0.58 0.71
C LEU A 190 -4.97 -0.01 -0.45
N ARG A 191 -5.65 -0.76 -1.29
CA ARG A 191 -5.19 -1.15 -2.61
C ARG A 191 -6.35 -0.97 -3.58
N TRP A 192 -6.06 -0.38 -4.71
CA TRP A 192 -7.06 -0.05 -5.73
C TRP A 192 -6.59 -0.50 -7.12
N TYR A 193 -7.50 -0.47 -8.07
CA TYR A 193 -7.23 -0.77 -9.47
C TYR A 193 -7.79 0.33 -10.37
N LEU A 194 -7.30 0.40 -11.61
CA LEU A 194 -7.91 1.25 -12.64
C LEU A 194 -9.12 0.54 -13.23
N ASP A 195 -10.20 1.26 -13.47
CA ASP A 195 -11.42 0.74 -14.06
C ASP A 195 -11.16 -0.01 -15.38
N ARG A 196 -10.26 0.49 -16.23
CA ARG A 196 -9.83 -0.19 -17.46
C ARG A 196 -9.12 -1.53 -17.22
N ASP A 197 -8.46 -1.74 -16.09
CA ASP A 197 -7.74 -2.98 -15.80
C ASP A 197 -8.73 -4.14 -15.65
N LEU A 198 -9.92 -3.87 -15.12
CA LEU A 198 -11.00 -4.86 -15.04
C LEU A 198 -11.47 -5.30 -16.44
N THR A 199 -11.60 -4.36 -17.37
CA THR A 199 -11.98 -4.67 -18.78
C THR A 199 -10.89 -5.50 -19.47
N ILE A 200 -9.61 -5.15 -19.29
CA ILE A 200 -8.47 -5.92 -19.84
C ILE A 200 -8.46 -7.33 -19.26
N PHE A 201 -8.63 -7.46 -17.96
CA PHE A 201 -8.68 -8.77 -17.28
C PHE A 201 -9.85 -9.61 -17.77
N ALA A 202 -11.06 -9.04 -17.88
CA ALA A 202 -12.25 -9.73 -18.35
C ALA A 202 -12.10 -10.21 -19.81
N THR A 203 -11.54 -9.38 -20.69
CA THR A 203 -11.29 -9.76 -22.09
C THR A 203 -10.24 -10.85 -22.22
N ALA A 204 -9.17 -10.80 -21.45
CA ALA A 204 -8.14 -11.85 -21.40
C ALA A 204 -8.72 -13.17 -20.88
N ALA A 205 -9.50 -13.13 -19.80
CA ALA A 205 -10.15 -14.32 -19.23
C ALA A 205 -11.15 -14.94 -20.21
N ALA A 206 -11.96 -14.12 -20.89
CA ALA A 206 -12.88 -14.59 -21.93
C ALA A 206 -12.14 -15.25 -23.10
N GLY A 207 -11.05 -14.65 -23.57
CA GLY A 207 -10.19 -15.23 -24.63
C GLY A 207 -9.62 -16.59 -24.24
N LEU A 208 -9.10 -16.72 -23.02
CA LEU A 208 -8.60 -17.99 -22.49
C LEU A 208 -9.70 -19.04 -22.34
N ALA A 209 -10.88 -18.66 -21.89
CA ALA A 209 -12.03 -19.55 -21.79
C ALA A 209 -12.46 -20.09 -23.17
N ILE A 210 -12.54 -19.21 -24.17
CA ILE A 210 -12.86 -19.61 -25.56
C ILE A 210 -11.78 -20.57 -26.09
N ALA A 211 -10.50 -20.24 -25.92
CA ALA A 211 -9.40 -21.11 -26.34
C ALA A 211 -9.45 -22.48 -25.66
N GLY A 212 -9.77 -22.50 -24.35
CA GLY A 212 -9.96 -23.74 -23.59
C GLY A 212 -11.09 -24.59 -24.10
N VAL A 213 -12.25 -23.99 -24.40
CA VAL A 213 -13.43 -24.70 -24.96
C VAL A 213 -13.12 -25.27 -26.35
N VAL A 214 -12.49 -24.48 -27.23
CA VAL A 214 -12.10 -24.93 -28.59
C VAL A 214 -11.08 -26.07 -28.49
N GLY A 215 -10.07 -25.94 -27.60
CA GLY A 215 -9.09 -26.99 -27.36
C GLY A 215 -9.70 -28.28 -26.83
N ALA A 216 -10.61 -28.17 -25.85
CA ALA A 216 -11.33 -29.33 -25.32
C ALA A 216 -12.17 -30.02 -26.39
N PHE A 217 -12.91 -29.24 -27.21
CA PHE A 217 -13.71 -29.78 -28.30
C PHE A 217 -12.84 -30.49 -29.35
N TYR A 218 -11.72 -29.87 -29.74
CA TYR A 218 -10.75 -30.48 -30.66
C TYR A 218 -10.21 -31.82 -30.11
N TYR A 219 -9.84 -31.83 -28.84
CA TYR A 219 -9.28 -33.01 -28.16
C TYR A 219 -10.32 -34.14 -28.05
N LEU A 220 -11.55 -33.79 -27.67
CA LEU A 220 -12.65 -34.76 -27.61
C LEU A 220 -12.96 -35.37 -28.99
N ARG A 221 -12.93 -34.57 -30.05
CA ARG A 221 -13.10 -35.04 -31.42
C ARG A 221 -11.97 -36.02 -31.81
N GLN A 222 -10.73 -35.70 -31.46
CA GLN A 222 -9.59 -36.57 -31.77
C GLN A 222 -9.67 -37.91 -31.00
N ILE A 223 -10.10 -37.89 -29.74
CA ILE A 223 -10.31 -39.11 -28.96
C ILE A 223 -11.37 -39.99 -29.61
N ARG A 224 -12.48 -39.43 -30.11
CA ARG A 224 -13.53 -40.21 -30.81
C ARG A 224 -12.99 -40.88 -32.05
N VAL A 225 -12.28 -40.17 -32.90
CA VAL A 225 -11.66 -40.73 -34.12
C VAL A 225 -10.65 -41.83 -33.80
N LEU A 226 -9.88 -41.69 -32.72
CA LEU A 226 -8.92 -42.72 -32.29
C LEU A 226 -9.63 -43.96 -31.70
N ARG A 227 -10.76 -43.80 -31.02
CA ARG A 227 -11.58 -44.92 -30.54
C ARG A 227 -12.17 -45.70 -31.71
N GLU A 228 -12.80 -45.04 -32.68
CA GLU A 228 -13.32 -45.67 -33.88
C GLU A 228 -12.24 -46.47 -34.62
N ARG A 229 -11.04 -45.92 -34.79
CA ARG A 229 -9.91 -46.65 -35.41
C ARG A 229 -9.45 -47.87 -34.60
N ARG A 230 -9.54 -47.85 -33.29
CA ARG A 230 -9.21 -49.02 -32.44
C ARG A 230 -10.26 -50.14 -32.55
N GLU A 231 -11.51 -49.74 -32.63
CA GLU A 231 -12.62 -50.71 -32.85
C GLU A 231 -12.49 -51.35 -34.23
N ASP A 232 -12.21 -50.58 -35.30
CA ASP A 232 -11.99 -51.12 -36.66
C ASP A 232 -10.79 -52.04 -36.77
N LEU A 233 -9.76 -51.88 -35.90
CA LEU A 233 -8.55 -52.70 -35.88
C LEU A 233 -8.71 -53.92 -34.94
N GLY A 234 -9.88 -54.15 -34.35
CA GLY A 234 -10.11 -55.26 -33.42
C GLY A 234 -9.28 -55.24 -32.14
N LEU A 235 -8.75 -54.08 -31.77
CA LEU A 235 -7.91 -53.88 -30.60
C LEU A 235 -8.71 -53.43 -29.36
N SER A 236 -10.02 -53.60 -29.32
CA SER A 236 -10.84 -53.40 -28.16
C SER A 236 -10.59 -54.58 -27.18
N VAL A 237 -9.70 -54.33 -26.21
CA VAL A 237 -9.59 -55.23 -25.07
C VAL A 237 -10.80 -54.98 -24.16
N ASP A 238 -11.77 -55.90 -24.21
CA ASP A 238 -12.89 -55.95 -23.27
C ASP A 238 -12.32 -56.21 -21.88
N MET A 239 -12.06 -55.15 -21.12
CA MET A 239 -11.56 -55.27 -19.70
C MET A 239 -12.64 -55.75 -18.76
N ASP A 240 -13.87 -55.98 -19.19
CA ASP A 240 -14.95 -56.44 -18.32
C ASP A 240 -15.04 -57.96 -18.19
N ASP A 241 -14.45 -58.76 -19.10
CA ASP A 241 -14.58 -60.23 -19.08
C ASP A 241 -13.48 -60.92 -18.27
N ASP A 242 -12.32 -60.26 -18.02
CA ASP A 242 -11.21 -60.84 -17.25
C ASP A 242 -11.42 -60.86 -15.72
N ARG A 243 -12.35 -60.07 -15.19
CA ARG A 243 -12.63 -60.04 -13.75
C ARG A 243 -13.55 -61.15 -13.29
N ARG A 244 -14.14 -61.95 -14.15
CA ARG A 244 -15.09 -63.04 -13.80
C ARG A 244 -14.54 -64.44 -14.01
N ARG A 245 -13.35 -64.63 -14.55
CA ARG A 245 -12.75 -65.94 -14.69
C ARG A 245 -11.75 -66.22 -13.58
N PRO A 246 -11.98 -67.18 -12.70
CA PRO A 246 -10.97 -67.61 -11.77
C PRO A 246 -9.78 -68.18 -12.53
N PRO A 247 -8.52 -67.98 -12.01
CA PRO A 247 -7.33 -68.44 -12.70
C PRO A 247 -7.38 -69.96 -12.93
N PRO A 248 -6.93 -70.46 -14.12
CA PRO A 248 -6.93 -71.88 -14.42
C PRO A 248 -6.01 -72.60 -13.46
N GLY A 249 -6.62 -73.47 -12.60
CA GLY A 249 -5.86 -74.27 -11.67
C GLY A 249 -6.45 -74.41 -10.25
N MET A 250 -7.53 -73.70 -9.92
CA MET A 250 -8.24 -73.90 -8.64
C MET A 250 -9.54 -74.63 -8.90
N ARG A 251 -9.51 -76.03 -8.81
CA ARG A 251 -10.61 -76.93 -8.54
C ARG A 251 -10.28 -77.70 -7.29
#